data_1ff949ee1fc30d6cee44f37d186e1151
#
_entry.id   1ff949ee1fc30d6cee44f37d186e1151
#
_cell.length_a   1.000
_cell.length_b   1.000
_cell.length_c   1.000
_cell.angle_alpha   90.00
_cell.angle_beta   90.00
_cell.angle_gamma   90.00
#
_symmetry.space_group_name_H-M   'P 1'
#
loop_
_entity.id
_entity.type
_entity.pdbx_description
1 polymer ?
#
loop_
_entity_poly.entity_id
_entity_poly.type
_entity_poly.pdbx_seq_one_letter_code
_entity_poly.pdbx_strand_id
1 'polypeptide(L)'
;MKAKRLALAVLSGLCLAGPAAAVARDTPSPSANTYVASIDPAAFHEVPGERDKLGVTVSPASVRLITPGVDKFSIYPLLGPPHFAESVRRRWNYVLFFPVAPGSVERVRCRMEIRFTRPRGHYNVTVSEVVWQEKSCADRVAAAS
;
A
#
# COMPACT_ATOMS: atom_id res chain seq x y z
N MET A 1 27.37 81.47 -34.19
CA MET A 1 26.04 81.18 -34.80
C MET A 1 25.34 80.14 -33.94
N LYS A 2 24.09 80.44 -33.59
CA LYS A 2 23.40 79.85 -32.41
C LYS A 2 22.88 78.45 -32.65
N ALA A 3 23.34 77.46 -31.88
CA ALA A 3 22.82 76.10 -31.84
C ALA A 3 21.59 76.07 -30.92
N LYS A 4 20.42 75.73 -31.44
CA LYS A 4 19.21 75.42 -30.65
C LYS A 4 19.27 74.03 -30.12
N ARG A 5 19.22 73.93 -28.79
CA ARG A 5 19.11 72.63 -28.11
C ARG A 5 17.62 72.23 -28.07
N LEU A 6 17.31 71.13 -28.69
CA LEU A 6 15.99 70.55 -28.58
C LEU A 6 16.02 69.57 -27.38
N ALA A 7 15.19 69.87 -26.37
CA ALA A 7 15.05 68.95 -25.22
C ALA A 7 14.00 67.90 -25.55
N LEU A 8 14.44 66.65 -25.54
CA LEU A 8 13.56 65.49 -25.71
C LEU A 8 13.14 65.02 -24.31
N ALA A 9 11.88 65.24 -23.98
CA ALA A 9 11.32 64.75 -22.73
C ALA A 9 11.00 63.24 -22.89
N VAL A 10 11.73 62.38 -22.18
CA VAL A 10 11.46 60.96 -22.06
C VAL A 10 10.44 60.75 -20.94
N LEU A 11 9.19 60.43 -21.30
CA LEU A 11 8.21 59.94 -20.33
C LEU A 11 8.57 58.51 -19.95
N SER A 12 9.09 58.35 -18.74
CA SER A 12 9.29 57.02 -18.12
C SER A 12 7.93 56.50 -17.65
N GLY A 13 7.36 55.58 -18.42
CA GLY A 13 6.18 54.80 -17.99
C GLY A 13 6.59 53.80 -16.93
N LEU A 14 6.16 54.04 -15.70
CA LEU A 14 6.35 53.13 -14.57
C LEU A 14 5.35 51.96 -14.69
N CYS A 15 5.76 50.84 -15.29
CA CYS A 15 4.98 49.61 -15.24
C CYS A 15 5.06 49.00 -13.83
N LEU A 16 4.02 49.18 -13.04
CA LEU A 16 3.80 48.46 -11.80
C LEU A 16 3.45 47.00 -12.15
N ALA A 17 4.49 46.14 -12.23
CA ALA A 17 4.30 44.71 -12.23
C ALA A 17 3.92 44.30 -10.80
N GLY A 18 2.63 44.12 -10.55
CA GLY A 18 2.15 43.52 -9.33
C GLY A 18 2.62 42.06 -9.25
N PRO A 19 3.02 41.57 -8.07
CA PRO A 19 3.34 40.17 -7.89
C PRO A 19 2.06 39.37 -8.16
N ALA A 20 2.05 38.60 -9.24
CA ALA A 20 1.08 37.52 -9.42
C ALA A 20 1.28 36.52 -8.29
N ALA A 21 0.47 36.65 -7.26
CA ALA A 21 0.37 35.60 -6.26
C ALA A 21 -0.08 34.32 -7.00
N ALA A 22 0.87 33.44 -7.24
CA ALA A 22 0.57 32.07 -7.64
C ALA A 22 -0.25 31.46 -6.50
N VAL A 23 -1.55 31.42 -6.68
CA VAL A 23 -2.42 30.61 -5.85
C VAL A 23 -1.96 29.20 -6.09
N ALA A 24 -1.13 28.70 -5.17
CA ALA A 24 -0.87 27.29 -5.07
C ALA A 24 -2.26 26.65 -4.91
N ARG A 25 -2.76 26.07 -6.00
CA ARG A 25 -3.86 25.15 -5.89
C ARG A 25 -3.31 24.03 -5.02
N ASP A 26 -3.70 24.02 -3.75
CA ASP A 26 -3.69 22.84 -2.93
C ASP A 26 -4.54 21.81 -3.68
N THR A 27 -3.89 21.10 -4.60
CA THR A 27 -4.40 19.81 -5.04
C THR A 27 -4.46 19.03 -3.73
N PRO A 28 -5.65 18.63 -3.24
CA PRO A 28 -5.70 17.78 -2.08
C PRO A 28 -4.83 16.58 -2.46
N SER A 29 -3.66 16.49 -1.83
CA SER A 29 -2.86 15.29 -1.84
C SER A 29 -3.85 14.19 -1.52
N PRO A 30 -4.00 13.13 -2.35
CA PRO A 30 -4.92 12.07 -2.03
C PRO A 30 -4.60 11.75 -0.59
N SER A 31 -5.58 11.97 0.29
CA SER A 31 -5.40 11.79 1.72
C SER A 31 -4.79 10.42 1.81
N ALA A 32 -3.53 10.37 2.20
CA ALA A 32 -2.85 9.12 2.39
C ALA A 32 -3.73 8.41 3.39
N ASN A 33 -4.55 7.47 2.89
CA ASN A 33 -5.40 6.67 3.76
C ASN A 33 -4.43 6.14 4.77
N THR A 34 -4.49 6.70 5.97
CA THR A 34 -3.52 6.39 7.01
C THR A 34 -3.69 4.90 7.24
N TYR A 35 -2.77 4.12 6.68
CA TYR A 35 -2.79 2.68 6.88
C TYR A 35 -2.60 2.43 8.36
N VAL A 36 -3.61 1.90 8.99
CA VAL A 36 -3.56 1.46 10.38
C VAL A 36 -3.50 -0.05 10.37
N ALA A 37 -2.36 -0.59 10.73
CA ALA A 37 -2.25 -2.02 10.94
C ALA A 37 -3.07 -2.40 12.17
N SER A 38 -4.18 -3.12 11.96
CA SER A 38 -5.05 -3.60 13.04
C SER A 38 -4.72 -5.05 13.44
N ILE A 39 -3.53 -5.53 13.11
CA ILE A 39 -3.06 -6.87 13.46
C ILE A 39 -2.43 -6.81 14.86
N ASP A 40 -2.90 -7.66 15.74
CA ASP A 40 -2.23 -7.89 17.01
C ASP A 40 -0.84 -8.48 16.77
N PRO A 41 0.25 -7.84 17.24
CA PRO A 41 1.60 -8.40 17.13
C PRO A 41 1.73 -9.80 17.74
N ALA A 42 0.94 -10.13 18.77
CA ALA A 42 0.89 -11.45 19.38
C ALA A 42 0.27 -12.52 18.48
N ALA A 43 -0.39 -12.14 17.37
CA ALA A 43 -0.91 -13.11 16.39
C ALA A 43 0.19 -13.85 15.63
N PHE A 44 1.43 -13.37 15.70
CA PHE A 44 2.61 -13.95 15.05
C PHE A 44 3.60 -14.46 16.11
N HIS A 45 3.25 -15.56 16.77
CA HIS A 45 4.15 -16.21 17.73
C HIS A 45 5.26 -16.94 16.98
N GLU A 46 6.43 -16.32 16.91
CA GLU A 46 7.61 -16.92 16.31
C GLU A 46 8.49 -17.55 17.39
N VAL A 47 8.90 -18.79 17.18
CA VAL A 47 9.90 -19.41 18.02
C VAL A 47 11.26 -18.75 17.76
N PRO A 48 12.01 -18.34 18.78
CA PRO A 48 13.33 -17.79 18.60
C PRO A 48 14.22 -18.72 17.77
N GLY A 49 14.87 -18.21 16.72
CA GLY A 49 15.73 -18.98 15.81
C GLY A 49 15.04 -19.56 14.57
N GLU A 50 13.71 -19.56 14.49
CA GLU A 50 12.97 -20.00 13.30
C GLU A 50 12.47 -18.85 12.42
N ARG A 51 12.74 -17.62 12.83
CA ARG A 51 12.21 -16.40 12.20
C ARG A 51 12.43 -16.35 10.68
N ASP A 52 13.59 -16.78 10.21
CA ASP A 52 13.96 -16.73 8.79
C ASP A 52 13.44 -17.90 7.98
N LYS A 53 13.02 -18.98 8.65
CA LYS A 53 12.54 -20.20 8.01
C LYS A 53 11.03 -20.24 7.86
N LEU A 54 10.31 -19.52 8.73
CA LEU A 54 8.86 -19.51 8.72
C LEU A 54 8.34 -18.55 7.66
N GLY A 55 7.56 -19.07 6.75
CA GLY A 55 6.91 -18.28 5.71
C GLY A 55 6.92 -18.98 4.35
N VAL A 56 6.14 -18.46 3.43
CA VAL A 56 6.04 -18.94 2.06
C VAL A 56 6.48 -17.87 1.08
N THR A 57 7.27 -18.25 0.07
CA THR A 57 7.62 -17.36 -1.03
C THR A 57 6.51 -17.41 -2.06
N VAL A 58 5.89 -16.26 -2.32
CA VAL A 58 4.78 -16.13 -3.25
C VAL A 58 4.94 -14.89 -4.12
N SER A 59 4.28 -14.90 -5.27
CA SER A 59 4.14 -13.72 -6.11
C SER A 59 3.12 -12.75 -5.49
N PRO A 60 3.39 -11.43 -5.47
CA PRO A 60 2.38 -10.45 -5.08
C PRO A 60 1.10 -10.55 -5.93
N ALA A 61 1.20 -10.90 -7.22
CA ALA A 61 0.06 -11.10 -8.10
C ALA A 61 -0.85 -12.26 -7.64
N SER A 62 -0.28 -13.36 -7.10
CA SER A 62 -1.07 -14.46 -6.55
C SER A 62 -1.86 -14.01 -5.32
N VAL A 63 -1.23 -13.19 -4.47
CA VAL A 63 -1.89 -12.67 -3.25
C VAL A 63 -3.01 -11.68 -3.60
N ARG A 64 -2.86 -10.92 -4.68
CA ARG A 64 -3.87 -9.98 -5.16
C ARG A 64 -5.21 -10.66 -5.51
N LEU A 65 -5.20 -11.95 -5.82
CA LEU A 65 -6.42 -12.71 -6.07
C LEU A 65 -7.28 -12.92 -4.82
N ILE A 66 -6.70 -12.71 -3.63
CA ILE A 66 -7.39 -12.89 -2.36
C ILE A 66 -8.13 -11.59 -2.02
N THR A 67 -9.38 -11.52 -2.45
CA THR A 67 -10.26 -10.36 -2.27
C THR A 67 -11.49 -10.72 -1.44
N PRO A 68 -12.21 -9.74 -0.86
CA PRO A 68 -13.48 -10.00 -0.21
C PRO A 68 -14.43 -10.83 -1.08
N GLY A 69 -15.06 -11.85 -0.50
CA GLY A 69 -15.92 -12.80 -1.19
C GLY A 69 -15.23 -14.08 -1.66
N VAL A 70 -13.92 -14.14 -1.73
CA VAL A 70 -13.18 -15.37 -2.08
C VAL A 70 -13.44 -16.43 -1.02
N ASP A 71 -13.71 -17.66 -1.45
CA ASP A 71 -13.94 -18.80 -0.57
C ASP A 71 -12.66 -19.17 0.19
N LYS A 72 -12.83 -19.54 1.46
CA LYS A 72 -11.73 -19.89 2.35
C LYS A 72 -10.81 -20.97 1.78
N PHE A 73 -11.39 -21.99 1.14
CA PHE A 73 -10.62 -23.12 0.63
C PHE A 73 -9.85 -22.78 -0.65
N SER A 74 -10.27 -21.73 -1.38
CA SER A 74 -9.55 -21.23 -2.55
C SER A 74 -8.20 -20.58 -2.21
N ILE A 75 -7.91 -20.34 -0.93
CA ILE A 75 -6.65 -19.73 -0.48
C ILE A 75 -5.52 -20.77 -0.42
N TYR A 76 -5.83 -22.02 -0.10
CA TYR A 76 -4.81 -23.08 0.02
C TYR A 76 -3.95 -23.26 -1.25
N PRO A 77 -4.50 -23.32 -2.45
CA PRO A 77 -3.68 -23.45 -3.65
C PRO A 77 -2.84 -22.20 -3.95
N LEU A 78 -3.18 -21.04 -3.38
CA LEU A 78 -2.46 -19.79 -3.58
C LEU A 78 -1.32 -19.60 -2.58
N LEU A 79 -1.56 -19.91 -1.30
CA LEU A 79 -0.66 -19.60 -0.20
C LEU A 79 -0.24 -20.81 0.63
N GLY A 80 -0.88 -21.97 0.45
CA GLY A 80 -0.76 -23.07 1.38
C GLY A 80 -1.51 -22.87 2.68
N PRO A 81 -1.29 -23.72 3.69
CA PRO A 81 -1.90 -23.59 5.01
C PRO A 81 -1.38 -22.33 5.72
N PRO A 82 -2.22 -21.70 6.57
CA PRO A 82 -1.80 -20.55 7.35
C PRO A 82 -0.73 -20.96 8.38
N HIS A 83 0.18 -20.04 8.66
CA HIS A 83 1.25 -20.28 9.61
C HIS A 83 0.76 -20.22 11.07
N PHE A 84 -0.28 -19.41 11.32
CA PHE A 84 -0.85 -19.22 12.66
C PHE A 84 -2.37 -19.14 12.61
N ALA A 85 -3.01 -19.56 13.71
CA ALA A 85 -4.44 -19.41 13.99
C ALA A 85 -5.40 -20.09 12.99
N GLU A 86 -5.01 -21.26 12.46
CA GLU A 86 -5.79 -21.96 11.43
C GLU A 86 -7.18 -22.39 11.87
N SER A 87 -7.34 -22.88 13.09
CA SER A 87 -8.44 -23.80 13.40
C SER A 87 -9.70 -23.15 13.99
N VAL A 88 -9.58 -22.17 14.88
CA VAL A 88 -10.72 -21.74 15.72
C VAL A 88 -11.19 -20.32 15.42
N ARG A 89 -10.29 -19.48 14.98
CA ARG A 89 -10.60 -18.09 14.71
C ARG A 89 -10.89 -17.89 13.23
N ARG A 90 -11.83 -17.03 12.90
CA ARG A 90 -12.07 -16.60 11.52
C ARG A 90 -10.98 -15.63 11.05
N ARG A 91 -9.72 -15.97 11.36
CA ARG A 91 -8.53 -15.18 11.05
C ARG A 91 -7.39 -16.13 10.78
N TRP A 92 -6.75 -15.99 9.65
CA TRP A 92 -5.56 -16.71 9.27
C TRP A 92 -4.38 -15.77 9.15
N ASN A 93 -3.27 -16.13 9.74
CA ASN A 93 -2.07 -15.31 9.73
C ASN A 93 -0.97 -15.97 8.90
N TYR A 94 -0.40 -15.18 8.00
CA TYR A 94 0.64 -15.60 7.08
C TYR A 94 1.90 -14.78 7.23
N VAL A 95 3.05 -15.44 7.11
CA VAL A 95 4.34 -14.84 6.82
C VAL A 95 4.64 -15.09 5.34
N LEU A 96 4.78 -14.03 4.57
CA LEU A 96 5.02 -14.10 3.13
C LEU A 96 6.38 -13.52 2.79
N PHE A 97 7.03 -14.10 1.81
CA PHE A 97 8.26 -13.56 1.24
C PHE A 97 7.98 -13.17 -0.22
N PHE A 98 8.11 -11.89 -0.51
CA PHE A 98 7.99 -11.37 -1.86
C PHE A 98 9.37 -11.17 -2.47
N PRO A 99 9.67 -11.72 -3.66
CA PRO A 99 10.88 -11.36 -4.39
C PRO A 99 10.93 -9.84 -4.63
N VAL A 100 12.10 -9.24 -4.45
CA VAL A 100 12.30 -7.79 -4.70
C VAL A 100 12.08 -7.47 -6.17
N ALA A 101 12.53 -8.36 -7.06
CA ALA A 101 12.31 -8.30 -8.50
C ALA A 101 12.12 -9.72 -9.06
N PRO A 102 11.55 -9.88 -10.26
CA PRO A 102 11.44 -11.19 -10.91
C PRO A 102 12.81 -11.90 -10.97
N GLY A 103 12.88 -13.12 -10.45
CA GLY A 103 14.12 -13.91 -10.41
C GLY A 103 15.12 -13.52 -9.32
N SER A 104 14.83 -12.51 -8.49
CA SER A 104 15.69 -12.12 -7.38
C SER A 104 15.69 -13.16 -6.26
N VAL A 105 16.86 -13.41 -5.69
CA VAL A 105 17.01 -14.18 -4.45
C VAL A 105 16.70 -13.34 -3.21
N GLU A 106 16.79 -12.01 -3.33
CA GLU A 106 16.43 -11.07 -2.29
C GLU A 106 14.91 -10.99 -2.14
N ARG A 107 14.44 -11.01 -0.88
CA ARG A 107 13.02 -11.08 -0.55
C ARG A 107 12.67 -10.10 0.55
N VAL A 108 11.47 -9.54 0.44
CA VAL A 108 10.86 -8.72 1.50
C VAL A 108 9.93 -9.63 2.30
N ARG A 109 10.08 -9.63 3.61
CA ARG A 109 9.22 -10.36 4.54
C ARG A 109 8.01 -9.51 4.89
N CYS A 110 6.83 -10.08 4.75
CA CYS A 110 5.56 -9.43 4.97
C CYS A 110 4.68 -10.27 5.89
N ARG A 111 3.88 -9.62 6.74
CA ARG A 111 2.90 -10.27 7.59
C ARG A 111 1.50 -9.85 7.19
N MET A 112 0.63 -10.85 7.02
CA MET A 112 -0.72 -10.68 6.53
C MET A 112 -1.71 -11.44 7.38
N GLU A 113 -2.84 -10.83 7.69
CA GLU A 113 -3.99 -11.49 8.31
C GLU A 113 -5.16 -11.48 7.32
N ILE A 114 -5.72 -12.65 7.07
CA ILE A 114 -6.97 -12.81 6.32
C ILE A 114 -8.09 -13.02 7.32
N ARG A 115 -9.10 -12.19 7.23
CA ARG A 115 -10.32 -12.27 8.05
C ARG A 115 -11.45 -12.87 7.26
N PHE A 116 -12.25 -13.68 7.93
CA PHE A 116 -13.33 -14.41 7.31
C PHE A 116 -14.68 -14.07 7.92
N THR A 117 -15.71 -14.11 7.08
CA THR A 117 -17.10 -14.03 7.49
C THR A 117 -17.88 -15.21 6.93
N ARG A 118 -19.02 -15.50 7.55
CA ARG A 118 -20.03 -16.40 6.98
C ARG A 118 -21.28 -15.56 6.74
N PRO A 119 -21.59 -15.23 5.49
CA PRO A 119 -22.82 -14.53 5.17
C PRO A 119 -24.05 -15.32 5.64
N ARG A 120 -25.10 -14.62 6.06
CA ARG A 120 -26.35 -15.25 6.49
C ARG A 120 -26.96 -16.07 5.35
N GLY A 121 -27.37 -17.30 5.63
CA GLY A 121 -27.94 -18.21 4.62
C GLY A 121 -26.93 -18.91 3.73
N HIS A 122 -25.62 -18.71 3.95
CA HIS A 122 -24.56 -19.38 3.20
C HIS A 122 -23.79 -20.35 4.08
N TYR A 123 -23.41 -21.49 3.51
CA TYR A 123 -22.56 -22.46 4.18
C TYR A 123 -21.07 -22.07 4.08
N ASN A 124 -20.70 -21.38 3.01
CA ASN A 124 -19.33 -21.06 2.73
C ASN A 124 -18.82 -19.91 3.62
N VAL A 125 -17.59 -20.07 4.04
CA VAL A 125 -16.83 -19.04 4.75
C VAL A 125 -15.98 -18.31 3.72
N THR A 126 -16.16 -17.00 3.62
CA THR A 126 -15.48 -16.18 2.62
C THR A 126 -14.60 -15.13 3.27
N VAL A 127 -13.61 -14.66 2.52
CA VAL A 127 -12.79 -13.50 2.91
C VAL A 127 -13.68 -12.29 3.11
N SER A 128 -13.54 -11.64 4.26
CA SER A 128 -14.16 -10.34 4.53
C SER A 128 -13.16 -9.19 4.38
N GLU A 129 -11.91 -9.43 4.75
CA GLU A 129 -10.88 -8.42 4.77
C GLU A 129 -9.50 -9.05 4.72
N VAL A 130 -8.55 -8.35 4.10
CA VAL A 130 -7.11 -8.66 4.14
C VAL A 130 -6.40 -7.49 4.79
N VAL A 131 -5.67 -7.76 5.86
CA VAL A 131 -4.95 -6.75 6.64
C VAL A 131 -3.46 -7.04 6.58
N TRP A 132 -2.67 -6.00 6.38
CA TRP A 132 -1.21 -6.06 6.35
C TRP A 132 -0.63 -5.42 7.61
N GLN A 133 0.45 -5.96 8.12
CA GLN A 133 1.18 -5.31 9.20
C GLN A 133 1.96 -4.11 8.69
N GLU A 134 2.58 -4.25 7.51
CA GLU A 134 3.38 -3.21 6.88
C GLU A 134 2.65 -2.63 5.65
N LYS A 135 2.53 -1.30 5.59
CA LYS A 135 1.93 -0.61 4.44
C LYS A 135 2.67 -0.92 3.13
N SER A 136 3.99 -1.00 3.17
CA SER A 136 4.82 -1.31 2.00
C SER A 136 4.48 -2.66 1.36
N CYS A 137 4.03 -3.63 2.16
CA CYS A 137 3.58 -4.93 1.69
C CYS A 137 2.23 -4.84 0.97
N ALA A 138 1.29 -4.07 1.54
CA ALA A 138 0.01 -3.78 0.90
C ALA A 138 0.20 -3.07 -0.45
N ASP A 139 1.04 -2.05 -0.48
CA ASP A 139 1.34 -1.28 -1.69
C ASP A 139 1.95 -2.16 -2.79
N ARG A 140 2.84 -3.08 -2.42
CA ARG A 140 3.47 -4.03 -3.35
C ARG A 140 2.44 -4.97 -3.99
N VAL A 141 1.47 -5.45 -3.24
CA VAL A 141 0.40 -6.30 -3.77
C VAL A 141 -0.56 -5.49 -4.64
N ALA A 142 -0.88 -4.26 -4.24
CA ALA A 142 -1.75 -3.38 -5.02
C ALA A 142 -1.12 -3.00 -6.38
N ALA A 143 0.20 -2.84 -6.43
CA ALA A 143 0.95 -2.52 -7.65
C ALA A 143 1.21 -3.73 -8.56
N ALA A 144 0.98 -4.95 -8.11
CA ALA A 144 1.18 -6.15 -8.92
C ALA A 144 0.14 -6.25 -10.03
N SER A 145 0.57 -6.41 -11.26
CA SER A 145 -0.26 -6.60 -12.46
C SER A 145 -0.40 -8.08 -12.81
#